data_4ca7d0e0e91c5c5b6fc1333bfc71c2c9
#
_entry.id   4ca7d0e0e91c5c5b6fc1333bfc71c2c9
#
_cell.length_a   1.000
_cell.length_b   1.000
_cell.length_c   1.000
_cell.angle_alpha   90.00
_cell.angle_beta   90.00
_cell.angle_gamma   90.00
#
_symmetry.space_group_name_H-M   'P 1'
#
loop_
_entity.id
_entity.type
_entity.pdbx_description
1 polymer ?
#
loop_
_entity_poly.entity_id
_entity_poly.type
_entity_poly.pdbx_seq_one_letter_code
_entity_poly.pdbx_strand_id
1 'polypeptide(L)'
;MLKEMFCNLAVYAILARMENNALIIGKSLSDIAEFAGAMTVAGFKLSVIGLPEEKAALTSQETAVITWNKSSAISARSVVIQAETAHGYTSNTVFYFDSAYFSRAYPSFTTDSCPKILDELTAGFQYLAIEAYNRIEQHKQNARLIFILKNSPSQKDILALPSLKNEFPSPLSPLVAAAEASFTAFAENIAALAVQTEFVQPLLIVVERQNETMSQDSALASWFAEYLTALDSFKSKQNARTLCTWIKAGARMPGSFSLFR
;
A
#
# COMPACT_ATOMS: atom_id res chain seq x y z
N MET A 1 -40.21 9.29 18.94
CA MET A 1 -40.09 8.52 17.70
C MET A 1 -39.21 9.21 16.63
N LEU A 2 -39.53 10.43 16.13
CA LEU A 2 -38.67 11.13 15.16
C LEU A 2 -37.27 11.51 15.70
N LYS A 3 -37.18 11.98 16.96
CA LYS A 3 -35.90 12.33 17.60
C LYS A 3 -34.96 11.14 17.82
N GLU A 4 -35.50 9.97 18.13
CA GLU A 4 -34.71 8.73 18.27
C GLU A 4 -34.24 8.19 16.91
N MET A 5 -35.03 8.37 15.86
CA MET A 5 -34.63 8.02 14.48
C MET A 5 -33.47 8.90 13.98
N PHE A 6 -33.50 10.22 14.26
CA PHE A 6 -32.39 11.12 13.91
C PHE A 6 -31.14 10.88 14.74
N CYS A 7 -31.27 10.52 16.03
CA CYS A 7 -30.11 10.16 16.86
C CYS A 7 -29.47 8.86 16.37
N ASN A 8 -30.24 7.85 15.98
CA ASN A 8 -29.73 6.62 15.39
C ASN A 8 -29.09 6.86 14.02
N LEU A 9 -29.64 7.69 13.15
CA LEU A 9 -29.04 8.06 11.87
C LEU A 9 -27.71 8.82 12.05
N ALA A 10 -27.60 9.71 13.02
CA ALA A 10 -26.37 10.42 13.33
C ALA A 10 -25.29 9.47 13.90
N VAL A 11 -25.69 8.52 14.76
CA VAL A 11 -24.79 7.49 15.29
C VAL A 11 -24.34 6.53 14.20
N TYR A 12 -25.21 6.11 13.27
CA TYR A 12 -24.84 5.31 12.11
C TYR A 12 -23.93 6.07 11.13
N ALA A 13 -24.13 7.36 10.95
CA ALA A 13 -23.24 8.20 10.12
C ALA A 13 -21.85 8.41 10.76
N ILE A 14 -21.77 8.43 12.09
CA ILE A 14 -20.51 8.51 12.84
C ILE A 14 -19.77 7.15 12.81
N LEU A 15 -20.52 6.03 12.84
CA LEU A 15 -19.95 4.67 12.78
C LEU A 15 -19.49 4.24 11.38
N ALA A 16 -19.86 4.97 10.32
CA ALA A 16 -19.50 4.62 8.93
C ALA A 16 -18.23 5.30 8.41
N ARG A 17 -17.58 6.18 9.20
CA ARG A 17 -16.32 6.80 8.79
C ARG A 17 -15.19 5.82 9.14
N MET A 18 -14.50 5.31 8.11
CA MET A 18 -13.29 4.50 8.32
C MET A 18 -12.30 5.34 9.15
N GLU A 19 -11.76 4.74 10.20
CA GLU A 19 -10.70 5.41 10.97
C GLU A 19 -9.52 5.70 10.05
N ASN A 20 -8.90 6.88 10.20
CA ASN A 20 -7.74 7.27 9.42
C ASN A 20 -6.48 6.60 9.99
N ASN A 21 -6.42 5.28 10.00
CA ASN A 21 -5.23 4.53 10.38
C ASN A 21 -4.72 3.67 9.23
N ALA A 22 -3.40 3.52 9.15
CA ALA A 22 -2.78 2.73 8.10
C ALA A 22 -1.56 1.96 8.62
N LEU A 23 -1.45 0.69 8.18
CA LEU A 23 -0.23 -0.11 8.28
C LEU A 23 0.51 -0.02 6.95
N ILE A 24 1.75 0.47 6.97
CA ILE A 24 2.56 0.67 5.75
C ILE A 24 3.69 -0.34 5.71
N ILE A 25 3.77 -1.09 4.62
CA ILE A 25 4.73 -2.17 4.37
C ILE A 25 5.49 -1.87 3.08
N GLY A 26 6.81 -2.01 3.08
CA GLY A 26 7.61 -1.83 1.86
C GLY A 26 9.07 -1.52 2.15
N LYS A 27 9.43 -0.26 2.05
CA LYS A 27 10.79 0.24 2.26
C LYS A 27 11.23 0.14 3.72
N SER A 28 12.54 0.32 3.98
CA SER A 28 13.04 0.52 5.33
C SER A 28 12.45 1.78 5.97
N LEU A 29 12.50 1.89 7.28
CA LEU A 29 11.90 3.01 8.00
C LEU A 29 12.50 4.36 7.58
N SER A 30 13.81 4.44 7.37
CA SER A 30 14.48 5.66 6.89
C SER A 30 14.03 6.08 5.50
N ASP A 31 13.78 5.11 4.61
CA ASP A 31 13.40 5.38 3.22
C ASP A 31 11.89 5.62 3.02
N ILE A 32 11.05 5.18 3.97
CA ILE A 32 9.60 5.42 3.96
C ILE A 32 9.22 6.70 4.74
N ALA A 33 10.16 7.34 5.44
CA ALA A 33 9.89 8.45 6.36
C ALA A 33 9.17 9.63 5.69
N GLU A 34 9.53 9.99 4.46
CA GLU A 34 8.86 11.07 3.72
C GLU A 34 7.39 10.73 3.41
N PHE A 35 7.13 9.48 2.96
CA PHE A 35 5.79 8.99 2.71
C PHE A 35 4.96 8.98 4.01
N ALA A 36 5.52 8.41 5.07
CA ALA A 36 4.87 8.35 6.38
C ALA A 36 4.60 9.75 6.96
N GLY A 37 5.58 10.66 6.86
CA GLY A 37 5.42 12.05 7.31
C GLY A 37 4.28 12.78 6.62
N ALA A 38 4.17 12.67 5.30
CA ALA A 38 3.07 13.29 4.54
C ALA A 38 1.70 12.68 4.90
N MET A 39 1.62 11.35 5.09
CA MET A 39 0.40 10.70 5.57
C MET A 39 0.00 11.16 6.98
N THR A 40 0.96 11.34 7.88
CA THR A 40 0.70 11.86 9.24
C THR A 40 0.19 13.30 9.20
N VAL A 41 0.78 14.16 8.35
CA VAL A 41 0.30 15.54 8.13
C VAL A 41 -1.16 15.55 7.61
N ALA A 42 -1.52 14.56 6.80
CA ALA A 42 -2.91 14.38 6.32
C ALA A 42 -3.86 13.79 7.38
N GLY A 43 -3.38 13.55 8.61
CA GLY A 43 -4.19 13.11 9.75
C GLY A 43 -4.33 11.59 9.90
N PHE A 44 -3.44 10.80 9.28
CA PHE A 44 -3.41 9.35 9.46
C PHE A 44 -2.59 8.95 10.68
N LYS A 45 -3.11 8.03 11.50
CA LYS A 45 -2.34 7.29 12.50
C LYS A 45 -1.62 6.15 11.81
N LEU A 46 -0.32 6.02 11.99
CA LEU A 46 0.49 5.11 11.21
C LEU A 46 1.15 4.02 12.04
N SER A 47 1.12 2.80 11.49
CA SER A 47 2.04 1.72 11.85
C SER A 47 2.98 1.49 10.67
N VAL A 48 4.29 1.48 10.90
CA VAL A 48 5.31 1.27 9.87
C VAL A 48 6.25 0.14 10.26
N ILE A 49 6.78 -0.54 9.26
CA ILE A 49 7.73 -1.63 9.48
C ILE A 49 9.14 -1.06 9.66
N GLY A 50 9.82 -1.44 10.73
CA GLY A 50 11.18 -1.01 11.01
C GLY A 50 11.72 -1.59 12.31
N LEU A 51 12.92 -1.17 12.67
CA LEU A 51 13.52 -1.49 13.96
C LEU A 51 13.20 -0.39 14.97
N PRO A 52 12.99 -0.72 16.24
CA PRO A 52 12.65 0.28 17.28
C PRO A 52 13.65 1.43 17.39
N GLU A 53 14.93 1.15 17.19
CA GLU A 53 16.02 2.14 17.19
C GLU A 53 15.94 3.15 16.03
N GLU A 54 15.29 2.78 14.93
CA GLU A 54 15.09 3.66 13.78
C GLU A 54 13.96 4.67 13.99
N LYS A 55 13.19 4.56 15.07
CA LYS A 55 12.05 5.44 15.36
C LYS A 55 12.43 6.93 15.40
N ALA A 56 13.67 7.24 15.72
CA ALA A 56 14.19 8.62 15.70
C ALA A 56 14.17 9.26 14.30
N ALA A 57 14.12 8.46 13.23
CA ALA A 57 14.00 8.96 11.85
C ALA A 57 12.60 9.50 11.52
N LEU A 58 11.59 9.21 12.36
CA LEU A 58 10.23 9.67 12.16
C LEU A 58 9.99 11.01 12.84
N THR A 59 9.35 11.92 12.15
CA THR A 59 8.97 13.25 12.65
C THR A 59 7.79 13.21 13.63
N SER A 60 7.00 12.16 13.62
CA SER A 60 5.81 12.00 14.46
C SER A 60 6.00 10.96 15.56
N GLN A 61 5.71 11.35 16.81
CA GLN A 61 5.69 10.43 17.96
C GLN A 61 4.48 9.47 17.93
N GLU A 62 3.45 9.79 17.17
CA GLU A 62 2.23 8.98 17.04
C GLU A 62 2.39 7.78 16.10
N THR A 63 3.49 7.71 15.34
CA THR A 63 3.75 6.59 14.48
C THR A 63 4.28 5.39 15.28
N ALA A 64 3.59 4.25 15.18
CA ALA A 64 4.04 2.99 15.75
C ALA A 64 5.06 2.32 14.82
N VAL A 65 6.19 1.87 15.38
CA VAL A 65 7.19 1.08 14.64
C VAL A 65 7.03 -0.38 15.03
N ILE A 66 6.89 -1.25 14.03
CA ILE A 66 6.62 -2.67 14.20
C ILE A 66 7.74 -3.48 13.55
N THR A 67 8.33 -4.39 14.31
CA THR A 67 9.35 -5.31 13.78
C THR A 67 8.70 -6.48 13.05
N TRP A 68 9.24 -6.81 11.88
CA TRP A 68 8.73 -7.88 11.04
C TRP A 68 9.85 -8.80 10.52
N ASN A 69 9.73 -10.09 10.81
CA ASN A 69 10.52 -11.11 10.12
C ASN A 69 9.75 -11.57 8.85
N LYS A 70 10.17 -11.08 7.68
CA LYS A 70 9.51 -11.30 6.40
C LYS A 70 9.46 -12.77 5.97
N SER A 71 10.40 -13.60 6.43
CA SER A 71 10.44 -15.04 6.14
C SER A 71 9.50 -15.88 7.02
N SER A 72 8.69 -15.26 7.88
CA SER A 72 7.87 -15.97 8.86
C SER A 72 6.40 -15.56 8.76
N ALA A 73 5.54 -16.53 8.43
CA ALA A 73 4.08 -16.35 8.45
C ALA A 73 3.54 -15.98 9.84
N ILE A 74 4.12 -16.54 10.90
CA ILE A 74 3.73 -16.21 12.28
C ILE A 74 4.07 -14.75 12.59
N SER A 75 5.23 -14.26 12.11
CA SER A 75 5.61 -12.86 12.25
C SER A 75 4.65 -11.94 11.49
N ALA A 76 4.20 -12.32 10.31
CA ALA A 76 3.21 -11.56 9.55
C ALA A 76 1.89 -11.37 10.34
N ARG A 77 1.40 -12.43 10.98
CA ARG A 77 0.24 -12.35 11.88
C ARG A 77 0.48 -11.43 13.07
N SER A 78 1.68 -11.50 13.67
CA SER A 78 2.07 -10.64 14.79
C SER A 78 2.07 -9.15 14.38
N VAL A 79 2.53 -8.83 13.16
CA VAL A 79 2.50 -7.45 12.62
C VAL A 79 1.10 -6.87 12.60
N VAL A 80 0.13 -7.61 12.07
CA VAL A 80 -1.27 -7.14 12.00
C VAL A 80 -1.83 -6.90 13.40
N ILE A 81 -1.60 -7.83 14.34
CA ILE A 81 -2.06 -7.70 15.72
C ILE A 81 -1.41 -6.50 16.42
N GLN A 82 -0.10 -6.26 16.21
CA GLN A 82 0.59 -5.13 16.81
C GLN A 82 0.08 -3.79 16.25
N ALA A 83 -0.20 -3.70 14.95
CA ALA A 83 -0.78 -2.51 14.33
C ALA A 83 -2.16 -2.18 14.94
N GLU A 84 -3.01 -3.18 15.11
CA GLU A 84 -4.32 -3.02 15.78
C GLU A 84 -4.18 -2.65 17.26
N THR A 85 -3.18 -3.19 17.94
CA THR A 85 -2.93 -2.83 19.35
C THR A 85 -2.51 -1.38 19.51
N ALA A 86 -1.75 -0.85 18.52
CA ALA A 86 -1.25 0.52 18.57
C ALA A 86 -2.34 1.57 18.27
N HIS A 87 -3.21 1.32 17.30
CA HIS A 87 -4.11 2.34 16.76
C HIS A 87 -5.57 1.88 16.61
N GLY A 88 -5.94 0.71 17.13
CA GLY A 88 -7.25 0.12 16.90
C GLY A 88 -7.29 -0.65 15.57
N TYR A 89 -8.47 -0.94 15.10
CA TYR A 89 -8.68 -1.68 13.87
C TYR A 89 -8.01 -1.02 12.66
N THR A 90 -7.18 -1.77 11.92
CA THR A 90 -6.45 -1.25 10.77
C THR A 90 -7.36 -1.10 9.56
N SER A 91 -7.74 0.13 9.24
CA SER A 91 -8.64 0.44 8.13
C SER A 91 -7.97 0.44 6.77
N ASN A 92 -6.65 0.63 6.72
CA ASN A 92 -5.87 0.65 5.47
C ASN A 92 -4.58 -0.15 5.66
N THR A 93 -4.37 -1.20 4.89
CA THR A 93 -3.09 -1.93 4.83
C THR A 93 -2.45 -1.65 3.48
N VAL A 94 -1.30 -0.97 3.49
CA VAL A 94 -0.61 -0.47 2.30
C VAL A 94 0.64 -1.29 2.04
N PHE A 95 0.67 -1.97 0.92
CA PHE A 95 1.80 -2.71 0.39
C PHE A 95 2.48 -1.85 -0.67
N TYR A 96 3.65 -1.30 -0.36
CA TYR A 96 4.38 -0.41 -1.26
C TYR A 96 5.61 -1.11 -1.84
N PHE A 97 5.53 -1.49 -3.12
CA PHE A 97 6.63 -2.08 -3.86
C PHE A 97 7.30 -1.02 -4.74
N ASP A 98 8.51 -0.58 -4.35
CA ASP A 98 9.34 0.34 -5.14
C ASP A 98 10.49 -0.46 -5.77
N SER A 99 10.36 -0.72 -7.05
CA SER A 99 11.28 -1.59 -7.79
C SER A 99 12.70 -1.03 -7.86
N ALA A 100 12.85 0.29 -7.99
CA ALA A 100 14.18 0.92 -7.99
C ALA A 100 14.83 0.85 -6.62
N TYR A 101 14.06 1.07 -5.56
CA TYR A 101 14.54 0.91 -4.19
C TYR A 101 15.03 -0.51 -3.93
N PHE A 102 14.20 -1.51 -4.23
CA PHE A 102 14.56 -2.91 -3.99
C PHE A 102 15.74 -3.36 -4.85
N SER A 103 15.89 -2.85 -6.07
CA SER A 103 17.09 -3.17 -6.88
C SER A 103 18.39 -2.63 -6.27
N ARG A 104 18.34 -1.50 -5.58
CA ARG A 104 19.48 -0.99 -4.83
C ARG A 104 19.73 -1.76 -3.53
N ALA A 105 18.65 -2.16 -2.84
CA ALA A 105 18.75 -2.92 -1.60
C ALA A 105 19.21 -4.37 -1.83
N TYR A 106 18.89 -4.94 -3.00
CA TYR A 106 19.23 -6.33 -3.37
C TYR A 106 19.99 -6.37 -4.71
N PRO A 107 21.22 -5.82 -4.76
CA PRO A 107 21.99 -5.73 -6.00
C PRO A 107 22.58 -7.07 -6.45
N SER A 108 22.64 -8.05 -5.55
CA SER A 108 23.28 -9.35 -5.83
C SER A 108 22.39 -10.23 -6.71
N PHE A 109 23.04 -10.87 -7.69
CA PHE A 109 22.43 -11.90 -8.54
C PHE A 109 23.24 -13.19 -8.40
N THR A 110 23.05 -13.87 -7.28
CA THR A 110 23.73 -15.13 -6.95
C THR A 110 22.71 -16.13 -6.41
N THR A 111 23.05 -17.41 -6.48
CA THR A 111 22.21 -18.48 -5.92
C THR A 111 21.97 -18.27 -4.43
N ASP A 112 22.96 -17.79 -3.68
CA ASP A 112 22.87 -17.58 -2.24
C ASP A 112 21.94 -16.40 -1.87
N SER A 113 21.82 -15.39 -2.73
CA SER A 113 20.93 -14.26 -2.51
C SER A 113 19.46 -14.56 -2.86
N CYS A 114 19.24 -15.56 -3.72
CA CYS A 114 17.91 -15.89 -4.23
C CYS A 114 16.88 -16.23 -3.12
N PRO A 115 17.15 -17.14 -2.16
CA PRO A 115 16.20 -17.47 -1.10
C PRO A 115 15.80 -16.23 -0.29
N LYS A 116 16.75 -15.39 0.11
CA LYS A 116 16.50 -14.17 0.86
C LYS A 116 15.56 -13.22 0.10
N ILE A 117 15.82 -12.99 -1.18
CA ILE A 117 15.01 -12.07 -2.00
C ILE A 117 13.61 -12.63 -2.20
N LEU A 118 13.46 -13.94 -2.43
CA LEU A 118 12.17 -14.60 -2.56
C LEU A 118 11.37 -14.52 -1.24
N ASP A 119 12.01 -14.79 -0.11
CA ASP A 119 11.38 -14.72 1.20
C ASP A 119 10.91 -13.28 1.50
N GLU A 120 11.77 -12.30 1.28
CA GLU A 120 11.49 -10.92 1.69
C GLU A 120 10.57 -10.16 0.71
N LEU A 121 10.74 -10.36 -0.60
CA LEU A 121 10.01 -9.59 -1.62
C LEU A 121 8.82 -10.33 -2.24
N THR A 122 8.71 -11.63 -2.02
CA THR A 122 7.60 -12.42 -2.55
C THR A 122 6.79 -13.04 -1.40
N ALA A 123 7.34 -14.01 -0.71
CA ALA A 123 6.61 -14.74 0.33
C ALA A 123 6.17 -13.83 1.49
N GLY A 124 7.05 -12.94 1.95
CA GLY A 124 6.75 -12.01 3.03
C GLY A 124 5.55 -11.10 2.73
N PHE A 125 5.53 -10.46 1.55
CA PHE A 125 4.38 -9.66 1.13
C PHE A 125 3.10 -10.48 1.05
N GLN A 126 3.18 -11.72 0.54
CA GLN A 126 2.03 -12.62 0.45
C GLN A 126 1.52 -13.04 1.82
N TYR A 127 2.41 -13.44 2.74
CA TYR A 127 2.02 -13.80 4.12
C TYR A 127 1.26 -12.68 4.80
N LEU A 128 1.80 -11.46 4.72
CA LEU A 128 1.18 -10.33 5.41
C LEU A 128 -0.14 -9.91 4.76
N ALA A 129 -0.24 -9.97 3.43
CA ALA A 129 -1.48 -9.66 2.73
C ALA A 129 -2.59 -10.68 3.03
N ILE A 130 -2.25 -11.97 3.12
CA ILE A 130 -3.17 -13.04 3.49
C ILE A 130 -3.65 -12.85 4.94
N GLU A 131 -2.74 -12.55 5.87
CA GLU A 131 -3.11 -12.30 7.27
C GLU A 131 -4.00 -11.06 7.41
N ALA A 132 -3.68 -9.96 6.71
CA ALA A 132 -4.52 -8.77 6.71
C ALA A 132 -5.91 -9.05 6.11
N TYR A 133 -5.98 -9.76 4.98
CA TYR A 133 -7.24 -10.18 4.38
C TYR A 133 -8.10 -11.01 5.34
N ASN A 134 -7.52 -12.05 5.93
CA ASN A 134 -8.20 -12.93 6.89
C ASN A 134 -8.68 -12.14 8.12
N ARG A 135 -7.89 -11.17 8.57
CA ARG A 135 -8.22 -10.34 9.71
C ARG A 135 -9.43 -9.44 9.45
N ILE A 136 -9.50 -8.84 8.27
CA ILE A 136 -10.65 -8.03 7.82
C ILE A 136 -11.92 -8.89 7.80
N GLU A 137 -11.86 -10.08 7.21
CA GLU A 137 -13.00 -10.99 7.15
C GLU A 137 -13.46 -11.47 8.55
N GLN A 138 -12.51 -11.71 9.47
CA GLN A 138 -12.82 -12.09 10.85
C GLN A 138 -13.53 -10.98 11.63
N HIS A 139 -13.08 -9.74 11.47
CA HIS A 139 -13.68 -8.58 12.15
C HIS A 139 -15.01 -8.14 11.56
N LYS A 140 -15.28 -8.49 10.31
CA LYS A 140 -16.47 -8.04 9.56
C LYS A 140 -16.60 -6.52 9.54
N GLN A 141 -15.48 -5.82 9.38
CA GLN A 141 -15.40 -4.37 9.30
C GLN A 141 -14.72 -3.98 7.99
N ASN A 142 -15.24 -2.95 7.33
CA ASN A 142 -14.69 -2.50 6.07
C ASN A 142 -13.24 -2.01 6.24
N ALA A 143 -12.34 -2.56 5.44
CA ALA A 143 -10.96 -2.10 5.36
C ALA A 143 -10.40 -2.26 3.94
N ARG A 144 -9.32 -1.54 3.66
CA ARG A 144 -8.67 -1.56 2.35
C ARG A 144 -7.39 -2.37 2.37
N LEU A 145 -7.24 -3.21 1.36
CA LEU A 145 -5.95 -3.77 0.96
C LEU A 145 -5.44 -2.98 -0.25
N ILE A 146 -4.38 -2.23 -0.04
CA ILE A 146 -3.87 -1.25 -0.99
C ILE A 146 -2.51 -1.71 -1.49
N PHE A 147 -2.37 -1.85 -2.79
CA PHE A 147 -1.12 -2.23 -3.43
C PHE A 147 -0.61 -1.05 -4.27
N ILE A 148 0.53 -0.51 -3.89
CA ILE A 148 1.21 0.58 -4.61
C ILE A 148 2.43 -0.01 -5.30
N LEU A 149 2.47 0.06 -6.63
CA LEU A 149 3.59 -0.36 -7.44
C LEU A 149 4.27 0.86 -8.07
N LYS A 150 5.50 1.13 -7.65
CA LYS A 150 6.39 2.09 -8.31
C LYS A 150 7.37 1.30 -9.16
N ASN A 151 7.01 1.14 -10.43
CA ASN A 151 7.74 0.28 -11.33
C ASN A 151 8.98 0.97 -11.93
N SER A 152 9.97 0.17 -12.30
CA SER A 152 11.18 0.59 -13.00
C SER A 152 11.49 -0.34 -14.17
N PRO A 153 12.23 0.11 -15.21
CA PRO A 153 12.49 -0.71 -16.36
C PRO A 153 13.37 -1.94 -16.01
N SER A 154 12.94 -3.08 -16.50
CA SER A 154 13.77 -4.30 -16.47
C SER A 154 14.90 -4.24 -17.52
N GLN A 155 15.84 -5.17 -17.44
CA GLN A 155 16.87 -5.37 -18.49
C GLN A 155 16.21 -5.55 -19.87
N LYS A 156 15.12 -6.31 -19.93
CA LYS A 156 14.35 -6.53 -21.17
C LYS A 156 13.78 -5.23 -21.72
N ASP A 157 13.25 -4.36 -20.87
CA ASP A 157 12.68 -3.07 -21.29
C ASP A 157 13.77 -2.17 -21.88
N ILE A 158 14.95 -2.12 -21.25
CA ILE A 158 16.08 -1.31 -21.76
C ILE A 158 16.61 -1.85 -23.08
N LEU A 159 16.63 -3.16 -23.27
CA LEU A 159 17.00 -3.75 -24.56
C LEU A 159 15.99 -3.43 -25.65
N ALA A 160 14.70 -3.41 -25.31
CA ALA A 160 13.63 -3.08 -26.25
C ALA A 160 13.56 -1.57 -26.56
N LEU A 161 13.88 -0.72 -25.57
CA LEU A 161 13.83 0.75 -25.67
C LEU A 161 15.13 1.35 -25.12
N PRO A 162 16.20 1.44 -25.93
CA PRO A 162 17.52 1.92 -25.49
C PRO A 162 17.52 3.34 -24.90
N SER A 163 16.54 4.18 -25.23
CA SER A 163 16.35 5.52 -24.64
C SER A 163 16.19 5.46 -23.11
N LEU A 164 15.55 4.41 -22.59
CA LEU A 164 15.35 4.22 -21.15
C LEU A 164 16.67 4.08 -20.39
N LYS A 165 17.76 3.66 -21.05
CA LYS A 165 19.07 3.56 -20.42
C LYS A 165 19.60 4.90 -19.91
N ASN A 166 19.26 5.99 -20.58
CA ASN A 166 19.68 7.35 -20.17
C ASN A 166 18.85 7.85 -18.97
N GLU A 167 17.58 7.48 -18.93
CA GLU A 167 16.66 7.84 -17.83
C GLU A 167 16.89 6.94 -16.61
N PHE A 168 17.19 5.68 -16.83
CA PHE A 168 17.34 4.65 -15.80
C PHE A 168 18.66 3.91 -15.97
N PRO A 169 19.79 4.46 -15.51
CA PRO A 169 21.11 3.85 -15.70
C PRO A 169 21.26 2.50 -14.99
N SER A 170 20.45 2.23 -14.00
CA SER A 170 20.43 0.98 -13.23
C SER A 170 19.10 0.22 -13.44
N PRO A 171 19.03 -0.68 -14.44
CA PRO A 171 17.85 -1.49 -14.63
C PRO A 171 17.62 -2.46 -13.47
N LEU A 172 16.40 -2.97 -13.34
CA LEU A 172 16.05 -3.92 -12.29
C LEU A 172 16.96 -5.17 -12.34
N SER A 173 17.39 -5.62 -11.17
CA SER A 173 18.00 -6.95 -11.07
C SER A 173 16.95 -8.02 -11.46
N PRO A 174 17.34 -9.13 -12.09
CA PRO A 174 16.41 -10.17 -12.52
C PRO A 174 15.54 -10.72 -11.39
N LEU A 175 16.08 -10.85 -10.19
CA LEU A 175 15.32 -11.34 -9.02
C LEU A 175 14.27 -10.33 -8.55
N VAL A 176 14.59 -9.03 -8.56
CA VAL A 176 13.62 -7.97 -8.22
C VAL A 176 12.56 -7.84 -9.31
N ALA A 177 12.92 -7.98 -10.59
CA ALA A 177 11.95 -8.01 -11.69
C ALA A 177 10.97 -9.19 -11.57
N ALA A 178 11.44 -10.35 -11.15
CA ALA A 178 10.59 -11.51 -10.87
C ALA A 178 9.67 -11.27 -9.66
N ALA A 179 10.19 -10.65 -8.60
CA ALA A 179 9.40 -10.29 -7.42
C ALA A 179 8.33 -9.21 -7.76
N GLU A 180 8.65 -8.20 -8.58
CA GLU A 180 7.69 -7.21 -9.09
C GLU A 180 6.54 -7.89 -9.86
N ALA A 181 6.88 -8.81 -10.77
CA ALA A 181 5.87 -9.58 -11.52
C ALA A 181 4.99 -10.43 -10.59
N SER A 182 5.59 -11.07 -9.59
CA SER A 182 4.85 -11.81 -8.56
C SER A 182 3.95 -10.90 -7.74
N PHE A 183 4.43 -9.73 -7.29
CA PHE A 183 3.65 -8.74 -6.57
C PHE A 183 2.44 -8.27 -7.39
N THR A 184 2.64 -7.96 -8.67
CA THR A 184 1.58 -7.52 -9.59
C THR A 184 0.51 -8.60 -9.74
N ALA A 185 0.92 -9.83 -10.09
CA ALA A 185 -0.01 -10.94 -10.27
C ALA A 185 -0.77 -11.29 -8.98
N PHE A 186 -0.09 -11.25 -7.84
CA PHE A 186 -0.70 -11.49 -6.54
C PHE A 186 -1.72 -10.41 -6.18
N ALA A 187 -1.39 -9.12 -6.34
CA ALA A 187 -2.27 -8.00 -6.06
C ALA A 187 -3.56 -8.06 -6.91
N GLU A 188 -3.44 -8.36 -8.20
CA GLU A 188 -4.60 -8.49 -9.11
C GLU A 188 -5.50 -9.66 -8.71
N ASN A 189 -4.93 -10.80 -8.31
CA ASN A 189 -5.71 -11.96 -7.89
C ASN A 189 -6.35 -11.78 -6.51
N ILE A 190 -5.67 -11.13 -5.56
CA ILE A 190 -6.28 -10.73 -4.28
C ILE A 190 -7.42 -9.74 -4.51
N ALA A 191 -7.26 -8.78 -5.41
CA ALA A 191 -8.34 -7.85 -5.76
C ALA A 191 -9.55 -8.58 -6.37
N ALA A 192 -9.32 -9.53 -7.27
CA ALA A 192 -10.38 -10.35 -7.85
C ALA A 192 -11.10 -11.21 -6.79
N LEU A 193 -10.36 -11.79 -5.84
CA LEU A 193 -10.93 -12.53 -4.71
C LEU A 193 -11.77 -11.62 -3.81
N ALA A 194 -11.27 -10.43 -3.50
CA ALA A 194 -11.93 -9.46 -2.62
C ALA A 194 -13.26 -8.93 -3.19
N VAL A 195 -13.44 -8.94 -4.51
CA VAL A 195 -14.75 -8.61 -5.13
C VAL A 195 -15.89 -9.53 -4.64
N GLN A 196 -15.55 -10.75 -4.21
CA GLN A 196 -16.53 -11.73 -3.73
C GLN A 196 -16.84 -11.56 -2.24
N THR A 197 -16.18 -10.64 -1.55
CA THR A 197 -16.35 -10.38 -0.13
C THR A 197 -17.05 -9.03 0.11
N GLU A 198 -17.58 -8.85 1.31
CA GLU A 198 -18.30 -7.62 1.68
C GLU A 198 -17.37 -6.58 2.31
N PHE A 199 -16.34 -7.03 3.03
CA PHE A 199 -15.57 -6.18 3.94
C PHE A 199 -14.22 -5.75 3.38
N VAL A 200 -13.63 -6.51 2.44
CA VAL A 200 -12.34 -6.20 1.85
C VAL A 200 -12.50 -5.32 0.62
N GLN A 201 -11.88 -4.14 0.66
CA GLN A 201 -11.89 -3.19 -0.45
C GLN A 201 -10.48 -3.12 -1.07
N PRO A 202 -10.24 -3.76 -2.22
CA PRO A 202 -8.94 -3.69 -2.89
C PRO A 202 -8.75 -2.33 -3.56
N LEU A 203 -7.50 -1.84 -3.55
CA LEU A 203 -7.09 -0.64 -4.27
C LEU A 203 -5.71 -0.87 -4.89
N LEU A 204 -5.63 -0.85 -6.22
CA LEU A 204 -4.41 -1.05 -6.97
C LEU A 204 -3.93 0.29 -7.53
N ILE A 205 -2.72 0.73 -7.17
CA ILE A 205 -2.14 2.01 -7.59
C ILE A 205 -0.82 1.75 -8.28
N VAL A 206 -0.64 2.30 -9.48
CA VAL A 206 0.63 2.29 -10.19
C VAL A 206 1.20 3.70 -10.32
N VAL A 207 2.47 3.85 -9.95
CA VAL A 207 3.25 5.07 -10.19
C VAL A 207 3.98 4.90 -11.51
N GLU A 208 3.52 5.64 -12.53
CA GLU A 208 4.12 5.56 -13.86
C GLU A 208 5.53 6.16 -13.88
N ARG A 209 6.44 5.52 -14.61
CA ARG A 209 7.85 5.91 -14.75
C ARG A 209 8.06 7.37 -15.17
N GLN A 210 7.16 7.90 -15.99
CA GLN A 210 7.23 9.25 -16.57
C GLN A 210 6.63 10.33 -15.67
N ASN A 211 6.01 9.94 -14.56
CA ASN A 211 5.42 10.89 -13.61
C ASN A 211 6.44 11.27 -12.54
N GLU A 212 7.32 12.22 -12.85
CA GLU A 212 8.37 12.69 -11.94
C GLU A 212 7.82 13.21 -10.62
N THR A 213 6.68 13.89 -10.64
CA THR A 213 6.03 14.41 -9.43
C THR A 213 5.59 13.27 -8.52
N MET A 214 4.85 12.30 -9.03
CA MET A 214 4.38 11.15 -8.24
C MET A 214 5.51 10.17 -7.91
N SER A 215 6.68 10.29 -8.52
CA SER A 215 7.86 9.51 -8.14
C SER A 215 8.47 9.95 -6.80
N GLN A 216 8.14 11.16 -6.32
CA GLN A 216 8.53 11.66 -5.01
C GLN A 216 7.57 11.11 -3.94
N ASP A 217 8.10 10.49 -2.90
CA ASP A 217 7.30 9.80 -1.87
C ASP A 217 6.37 10.76 -1.12
N SER A 218 6.78 11.99 -0.86
CA SER A 218 5.95 13.01 -0.20
C SER A 218 4.75 13.44 -1.06
N ALA A 219 4.96 13.66 -2.37
CA ALA A 219 3.90 14.03 -3.30
C ALA A 219 2.93 12.86 -3.53
N LEU A 220 3.46 11.65 -3.67
CA LEU A 220 2.66 10.43 -3.77
C LEU A 220 1.77 10.24 -2.55
N ALA A 221 2.33 10.39 -1.34
CA ALA A 221 1.59 10.23 -0.10
C ALA A 221 0.50 11.29 0.08
N SER A 222 0.78 12.54 -0.26
CA SER A 222 -0.20 13.64 -0.20
C SER A 222 -1.38 13.35 -1.13
N TRP A 223 -1.10 13.04 -2.40
CA TRP A 223 -2.14 12.65 -3.35
C TRP A 223 -2.92 11.41 -2.88
N PHE A 224 -2.23 10.41 -2.35
CA PHE A 224 -2.83 9.17 -1.88
C PHE A 224 -3.79 9.40 -0.70
N ALA A 225 -3.40 10.23 0.26
CA ALA A 225 -4.25 10.59 1.41
C ALA A 225 -5.52 11.33 0.96
N GLU A 226 -5.40 12.28 0.02
CA GLU A 226 -6.54 12.97 -0.58
C GLU A 226 -7.44 11.99 -1.35
N TYR A 227 -6.85 11.05 -2.09
CA TYR A 227 -7.57 10.04 -2.84
C TYR A 227 -8.40 9.13 -1.93
N LEU A 228 -7.83 8.66 -0.79
CA LEU A 228 -8.55 7.88 0.21
C LEU A 228 -9.71 8.66 0.82
N THR A 229 -9.49 9.93 1.16
CA THR A 229 -10.53 10.81 1.71
C THR A 229 -11.67 11.03 0.71
N ALA A 230 -11.34 11.20 -0.57
CA ALA A 230 -12.33 11.32 -1.63
C ALA A 230 -13.13 10.02 -1.83
N LEU A 231 -12.47 8.85 -1.75
CA LEU A 231 -13.14 7.54 -1.80
C LEU A 231 -14.15 7.38 -0.65
N ASP A 232 -13.82 7.80 0.58
CA ASP A 232 -14.72 7.73 1.72
C ASP A 232 -15.95 8.63 1.57
N SER A 233 -15.77 9.75 0.88
CA SER A 233 -16.85 10.69 0.58
C SER A 233 -17.74 10.22 -0.58
N PHE A 234 -17.23 9.36 -1.44
CA PHE A 234 -17.89 8.89 -2.66
C PHE A 234 -18.68 7.61 -2.42
N LYS A 235 -19.98 7.74 -2.12
CA LYS A 235 -20.88 6.62 -1.77
C LYS A 235 -21.29 5.70 -2.95
N SER A 236 -20.68 5.82 -4.11
CA SER A 236 -21.01 4.95 -5.25
C SER A 236 -20.39 3.56 -5.07
N LYS A 237 -21.19 2.52 -5.25
CA LYS A 237 -20.67 1.15 -5.32
C LYS A 237 -19.73 1.03 -6.53
N GLN A 238 -18.45 0.79 -6.25
CA GLN A 238 -17.49 0.46 -7.30
C GLN A 238 -17.87 -0.90 -7.90
N ASN A 239 -17.82 -1.00 -9.22
CA ASN A 239 -18.05 -2.30 -9.87
C ASN A 239 -16.79 -3.18 -9.79
N ALA A 240 -16.96 -4.49 -9.92
CA ALA A 240 -15.89 -5.48 -9.85
C ALA A 240 -14.69 -5.16 -10.77
N ARG A 241 -14.97 -4.68 -11.98
CA ARG A 241 -13.94 -4.32 -12.96
C ARG A 241 -13.07 -3.16 -12.47
N THR A 242 -13.68 -2.15 -11.85
CA THR A 242 -12.96 -0.98 -11.32
C THR A 242 -12.04 -1.37 -10.16
N LEU A 243 -12.49 -2.28 -9.30
CA LEU A 243 -11.70 -2.76 -8.15
C LEU A 243 -10.45 -3.55 -8.56
N CYS A 244 -10.46 -4.22 -9.72
CA CYS A 244 -9.33 -4.99 -10.25
C CYS A 244 -8.46 -4.21 -11.23
N THR A 245 -8.64 -2.88 -11.36
CA THR A 245 -7.90 -2.06 -12.32
C THR A 245 -6.85 -1.20 -11.59
N TRP A 246 -5.63 -1.19 -12.12
CA TRP A 246 -4.57 -0.30 -11.64
C TRP A 246 -4.90 1.16 -11.93
N ILE A 247 -4.94 1.97 -10.89
CA ILE A 247 -5.16 3.41 -10.95
C ILE A 247 -3.79 4.09 -11.03
N LYS A 248 -3.63 5.00 -11.97
CA LYS A 248 -2.39 5.78 -12.09
C LYS A 248 -2.30 6.79 -10.96
N ALA A 249 -1.16 6.83 -10.27
CA ALA A 249 -0.89 7.87 -9.28
C ALA A 249 -1.01 9.27 -9.95
N GLY A 250 -1.64 10.22 -9.24
CA GLY A 250 -1.99 11.52 -9.81
C GLY A 250 -3.31 11.51 -10.62
N ALA A 251 -4.02 10.39 -10.68
CA ALA A 251 -5.36 10.36 -11.29
C ALA A 251 -6.33 11.32 -10.59
N ARG A 252 -7.39 11.70 -11.29
CA ARG A 252 -8.45 12.56 -10.73
C ARG A 252 -9.10 11.91 -9.51
N MET A 253 -9.46 12.77 -8.55
CA MET A 253 -10.16 12.32 -7.35
C MET A 253 -11.52 11.71 -7.68
N PRO A 254 -11.93 10.63 -6.99
CA PRO A 254 -13.26 10.05 -7.11
C PRO A 254 -14.34 11.12 -6.89
N GLY A 255 -15.39 11.10 -7.71
CA GLY A 255 -16.50 12.06 -7.60
C GLY A 255 -16.23 13.46 -8.16
N SER A 256 -15.04 13.76 -8.63
CA SER A 256 -14.78 15.03 -9.31
C SER A 256 -15.43 15.04 -10.70
N PHE A 257 -16.49 15.84 -10.88
CA PHE A 257 -17.13 16.02 -12.17
C PHE A 257 -16.25 16.91 -13.06
N SER A 258 -15.96 16.46 -14.29
CA SER A 258 -15.44 17.36 -15.32
C SER A 258 -16.58 18.26 -15.79
N LEU A 259 -16.52 19.56 -15.48
CA LEU A 259 -17.44 20.56 -16.03
C LEU A 259 -17.18 20.86 -17.54
N PHE A 260 -16.14 20.25 -18.12
CA PHE A 260 -15.80 20.40 -19.54
C PHE A 260 -15.69 19.02 -20.19
N ARG A 261 -16.65 18.72 -21.03
CA ARG A 261 -16.53 17.74 -22.12
C ARG A 261 -16.09 18.47 -23.37
#